data_2c4f29e2c4d314fcd6991b47ba6625c5
#
_entry.id   2c4f29e2c4d314fcd6991b47ba6625c5
#
_cell.length_a   1.000
_cell.length_b   1.000
_cell.length_c   1.000
_cell.angle_alpha   90.00
_cell.angle_beta   90.00
_cell.angle_gamma   90.00
#
_symmetry.space_group_name_H-M   'P 1'
#
loop_
_entity.id
_entity.type
_entity.pdbx_description
1 polymer ?
#
loop_
_entity_poly.entity_id
_entity_poly.type
_entity_poly.pdbx_seq_one_letter_code
_entity_poly.pdbx_strand_id
1 'polypeptide(L)'
;MIYEELYTDEWGVTYSNYGRVLMEVNPQLFTCEEYSIPEGVEVLEGDFFFKNAKLRKITLPGTLRKMEANAFIHCPLENLELPEGLTEVPEFMCECCRTLKKVVLPSTIKKILTGAFNGCRSLEEVNLPEGIEFIDESTFRLCESLKQVNLPSKLEIIRAELFYGSGIESIEIHQNIKEIGYWAFWGCKQLKRLVIPESVKRMGYGIASAHEGFEGIECHAKGYHVENEALIDDENQELLCCWTQQKHYIVPECVRRIADISGNEFVETITIKQPVELSENEVFASDINLVRVDFQGGVTGITEHTFWNCPKLEM
;
A
#
# COMPACT_ATOMS: atom_id res chain seq x y z
N MET A 1 -1.77 -4.97 -36.42
CA MET A 1 -0.55 -4.19 -36.70
C MET A 1 0.39 -5.11 -37.48
N ILE A 2 0.90 -4.71 -38.65
CA ILE A 2 1.93 -5.47 -39.37
C ILE A 2 3.25 -5.09 -38.70
N TYR A 3 3.85 -6.02 -37.96
CA TYR A 3 5.17 -5.83 -37.37
C TYR A 3 6.19 -5.95 -38.49
N GLU A 4 6.75 -4.82 -38.88
CA GLU A 4 7.82 -4.80 -39.89
C GLU A 4 9.15 -4.96 -39.15
N GLU A 5 9.89 -6.01 -39.48
CA GLU A 5 11.21 -6.41 -38.96
C GLU A 5 11.35 -6.59 -37.45
N LEU A 6 11.41 -7.87 -37.03
CA LEU A 6 11.86 -8.27 -35.69
C LEU A 6 13.38 -8.40 -35.67
N TYR A 7 14.00 -7.86 -34.64
CA TYR A 7 15.42 -7.97 -34.39
C TYR A 7 15.64 -8.47 -32.94
N THR A 8 16.49 -9.48 -32.79
CA THR A 8 16.86 -10.01 -31.47
C THR A 8 18.35 -9.76 -31.23
N ASP A 9 18.70 -9.15 -30.10
CA ASP A 9 20.08 -8.90 -29.72
C ASP A 9 20.77 -10.16 -29.15
N GLU A 10 22.07 -10.04 -28.86
CA GLU A 10 22.88 -11.14 -28.30
C GLU A 10 22.43 -11.63 -26.91
N TRP A 11 21.65 -10.84 -26.21
CA TRP A 11 21.07 -11.15 -24.87
C TRP A 11 19.68 -11.79 -24.97
N GLY A 12 19.15 -11.98 -26.18
CA GLY A 12 17.82 -12.54 -26.39
C GLY A 12 16.68 -11.55 -26.19
N VAL A 13 16.96 -10.25 -26.29
CA VAL A 13 15.93 -9.20 -26.26
C VAL A 13 15.47 -8.92 -27.69
N THR A 14 14.16 -9.03 -27.92
CA THR A 14 13.54 -8.86 -29.23
C THR A 14 12.84 -7.52 -29.34
N TYR A 15 13.13 -6.83 -30.41
CA TYR A 15 12.58 -5.53 -30.77
C TYR A 15 11.80 -5.59 -32.07
N SER A 16 10.79 -4.74 -32.22
CA SER A 16 10.00 -4.53 -33.42
C SER A 16 9.95 -3.07 -33.82
N ASN A 17 9.34 -2.81 -34.98
CA ASN A 17 9.08 -1.46 -35.46
C ASN A 17 10.35 -0.60 -35.49
N TYR A 18 11.38 -1.10 -36.21
CA TYR A 18 12.70 -0.44 -36.36
C TYR A 18 13.40 -0.16 -35.01
N GLY A 19 13.24 -1.07 -34.02
CA GLY A 19 13.86 -0.94 -32.72
C GLY A 19 13.15 0.01 -31.73
N ARG A 20 11.96 0.49 -32.05
CA ARG A 20 11.21 1.40 -31.15
C ARG A 20 10.42 0.69 -30.05
N VAL A 21 10.11 -0.58 -30.24
CA VAL A 21 9.33 -1.37 -29.30
C VAL A 21 10.14 -2.56 -28.82
N LEU A 22 10.35 -2.68 -27.53
CA LEU A 22 10.86 -3.89 -26.90
C LEU A 22 9.67 -4.84 -26.72
N MET A 23 9.74 -6.02 -27.37
CA MET A 23 8.62 -6.96 -27.50
C MET A 23 8.73 -8.17 -26.60
N GLU A 24 9.94 -8.66 -26.36
CA GLU A 24 10.16 -9.91 -25.63
C GLU A 24 11.59 -9.98 -25.08
N VAL A 25 11.74 -10.62 -23.93
CA VAL A 25 13.03 -11.03 -23.38
C VAL A 25 13.02 -12.55 -23.20
N ASN A 26 13.92 -13.25 -23.89
CA ASN A 26 14.06 -14.70 -23.73
C ASN A 26 14.72 -15.01 -22.38
N PRO A 27 14.01 -15.59 -21.38
CA PRO A 27 14.54 -15.77 -20.04
C PRO A 27 15.66 -16.81 -19.95
N GLN A 28 15.86 -17.66 -20.97
CA GLN A 28 16.93 -18.65 -21.03
C GLN A 28 18.24 -18.03 -21.52
N LEU A 29 18.16 -17.01 -22.38
CA LEU A 29 19.32 -16.31 -22.95
C LEU A 29 19.72 -15.09 -22.13
N PHE A 30 18.75 -14.42 -21.54
CA PHE A 30 18.98 -13.20 -20.74
C PHE A 30 19.60 -13.54 -19.39
N THR A 31 20.93 -13.48 -19.31
CA THR A 31 21.71 -13.86 -18.12
C THR A 31 22.52 -12.74 -17.49
N CYS A 32 22.41 -11.52 -18.03
CA CYS A 32 23.16 -10.36 -17.57
C CYS A 32 22.63 -9.81 -16.23
N GLU A 33 23.54 -9.26 -15.44
CA GLU A 33 23.20 -8.55 -14.21
C GLU A 33 22.91 -7.06 -14.45
N GLU A 34 23.46 -6.51 -15.51
CA GLU A 34 23.23 -5.13 -15.96
C GLU A 34 22.81 -5.12 -17.43
N TYR A 35 21.79 -4.34 -17.75
CA TYR A 35 21.33 -4.20 -19.13
C TYR A 35 20.96 -2.75 -19.42
N SER A 36 21.37 -2.26 -20.60
CA SER A 36 20.99 -0.94 -21.09
C SER A 36 20.08 -1.08 -22.30
N ILE A 37 18.85 -0.67 -22.17
CA ILE A 37 17.91 -0.63 -23.31
C ILE A 37 18.41 0.45 -24.28
N PRO A 38 18.55 0.14 -25.58
CA PRO A 38 19.07 1.08 -26.56
C PRO A 38 18.25 2.36 -26.68
N GLU A 39 18.95 3.47 -26.97
CA GLU A 39 18.28 4.71 -27.37
C GLU A 39 17.48 4.50 -28.64
N GLY A 40 16.30 5.12 -28.73
CA GLY A 40 15.34 4.93 -29.80
C GLY A 40 14.17 4.03 -29.40
N VAL A 41 14.29 3.21 -28.33
CA VAL A 41 13.16 2.48 -27.78
C VAL A 41 12.20 3.45 -27.11
N GLU A 42 10.94 3.43 -27.53
CA GLU A 42 9.87 4.30 -27.06
C GLU A 42 8.85 3.58 -26.18
N VAL A 43 8.72 2.25 -26.35
CA VAL A 43 7.73 1.43 -25.68
C VAL A 43 8.34 0.12 -25.18
N LEU A 44 8.01 -0.23 -23.94
CA LEU A 44 8.22 -1.57 -23.40
C LEU A 44 6.85 -2.26 -23.35
N GLU A 45 6.66 -3.31 -24.17
CA GLU A 45 5.44 -4.13 -24.22
C GLU A 45 5.62 -5.44 -23.44
N GLY A 46 4.82 -5.67 -22.37
CA GLY A 46 4.71 -6.95 -21.66
C GLY A 46 5.65 -7.17 -20.47
N ASP A 47 5.60 -8.38 -19.92
CA ASP A 47 6.23 -8.82 -18.65
C ASP A 47 7.68 -9.30 -18.86
N PHE A 48 8.55 -8.51 -19.45
CA PHE A 48 9.80 -8.98 -20.04
C PHE A 48 10.84 -9.46 -19.06
N PHE A 49 11.02 -8.69 -18.00
CA PHE A 49 12.06 -8.98 -17.02
C PHE A 49 11.54 -9.82 -15.85
N PHE A 50 10.27 -10.21 -15.92
CA PHE A 50 9.61 -11.04 -14.93
C PHE A 50 10.41 -12.31 -14.63
N LYS A 51 10.67 -12.58 -13.37
CA LYS A 51 11.47 -13.70 -12.89
C LYS A 51 12.94 -13.71 -13.33
N ASN A 52 13.48 -12.58 -13.80
CA ASN A 52 14.93 -12.52 -14.04
C ASN A 52 15.69 -12.39 -12.71
N ALA A 53 16.16 -13.52 -12.20
CA ALA A 53 16.84 -13.60 -10.91
C ALA A 53 18.23 -12.95 -10.89
N LYS A 54 18.72 -12.42 -12.01
CA LYS A 54 20.08 -11.85 -12.11
C LYS A 54 20.12 -10.36 -12.35
N LEU A 55 19.09 -9.76 -12.95
CA LEU A 55 19.08 -8.34 -13.33
C LEU A 55 19.09 -7.43 -12.10
N ARG A 56 20.24 -6.83 -11.79
CA ARG A 56 20.42 -5.89 -10.66
C ARG A 56 20.32 -4.43 -11.07
N LYS A 57 20.63 -4.15 -12.33
CA LYS A 57 20.63 -2.79 -12.85
C LYS A 57 20.09 -2.75 -14.27
N ILE A 58 19.19 -1.81 -14.51
CA ILE A 58 18.70 -1.51 -15.84
C ILE A 58 18.82 -0.02 -16.12
N THR A 59 19.26 0.31 -17.33
CA THR A 59 19.28 1.68 -17.84
C THR A 59 18.18 1.83 -18.87
N LEU A 60 17.27 2.76 -18.62
CA LEU A 60 16.16 3.06 -19.52
C LEU A 60 16.54 4.23 -20.44
N PRO A 61 16.17 4.19 -21.73
CA PRO A 61 16.55 5.24 -22.68
C PRO A 61 15.73 6.51 -22.48
N GLY A 62 16.30 7.66 -22.79
CA GLY A 62 15.61 8.95 -22.74
C GLY A 62 14.44 9.08 -23.71
N THR A 63 14.39 8.21 -24.72
CA THR A 63 13.30 8.11 -25.71
C THR A 63 12.08 7.36 -25.22
N LEU A 64 12.13 6.69 -24.04
CA LEU A 64 11.02 5.89 -23.51
C LEU A 64 9.81 6.78 -23.18
N ARG A 65 8.63 6.35 -23.64
CA ARG A 65 7.35 7.06 -23.47
C ARG A 65 6.26 6.21 -22.80
N LYS A 66 6.39 4.88 -22.90
CA LYS A 66 5.39 3.95 -22.35
C LYS A 66 6.03 2.68 -21.84
N MET A 67 5.53 2.19 -20.72
CA MET A 67 5.77 0.85 -20.19
C MET A 67 4.44 0.18 -19.87
N GLU A 68 4.35 -1.11 -20.16
CA GLU A 68 3.20 -1.92 -19.72
C GLU A 68 3.36 -2.37 -18.25
N ALA A 69 2.29 -2.96 -17.69
CA ALA A 69 2.28 -3.51 -16.35
C ALA A 69 3.36 -4.60 -16.16
N ASN A 70 3.76 -4.85 -14.91
CA ASN A 70 4.67 -5.94 -14.49
C ASN A 70 6.10 -5.90 -15.06
N ALA A 71 6.55 -4.79 -15.65
CA ALA A 71 7.81 -4.73 -16.39
C ALA A 71 9.03 -5.32 -15.66
N PHE A 72 9.12 -5.13 -14.32
CA PHE A 72 10.24 -5.58 -13.49
C PHE A 72 9.81 -6.41 -12.28
N ILE A 73 8.62 -6.98 -12.28
CA ILE A 73 8.11 -7.76 -11.14
C ILE A 73 9.10 -8.86 -10.72
N HIS A 74 9.38 -8.98 -9.41
CA HIS A 74 10.35 -9.91 -8.82
C HIS A 74 11.81 -9.76 -9.27
N CYS A 75 12.17 -8.71 -10.01
CA CYS A 75 13.56 -8.47 -10.37
C CYS A 75 14.38 -8.03 -9.16
N PRO A 76 15.62 -8.51 -9.01
CA PRO A 76 16.51 -8.12 -7.92
C PRO A 76 17.21 -6.77 -8.18
N LEU A 77 16.50 -5.81 -8.77
CA LEU A 77 17.01 -4.45 -9.00
C LEU A 77 17.39 -3.81 -7.67
N GLU A 78 18.48 -3.05 -7.69
CA GLU A 78 18.93 -2.29 -6.50
C GLU A 78 18.50 -0.83 -6.55
N ASN A 79 18.51 -0.24 -7.74
CA ASN A 79 18.07 1.13 -7.99
C ASN A 79 17.35 1.20 -9.32
N LEU A 80 16.39 2.11 -9.44
CA LEU A 80 15.67 2.37 -10.68
C LEU A 80 15.48 3.86 -10.88
N GLU A 81 15.89 4.34 -12.05
CA GLU A 81 15.65 5.72 -12.49
C GLU A 81 14.78 5.69 -13.74
N LEU A 82 13.63 6.35 -13.69
CA LEU A 82 12.72 6.49 -14.81
C LEU A 82 13.06 7.75 -15.61
N PRO A 83 13.11 7.67 -16.96
CA PRO A 83 13.47 8.81 -17.81
C PRO A 83 12.34 9.83 -17.90
N GLU A 84 12.70 11.08 -18.20
CA GLU A 84 11.72 12.12 -18.55
C GLU A 84 10.91 11.70 -19.79
N GLY A 85 9.63 12.08 -19.79
CA GLY A 85 8.71 11.74 -20.87
C GLY A 85 7.70 10.65 -20.52
N LEU A 86 7.97 9.83 -19.49
CA LEU A 86 6.93 8.99 -18.88
C LEU A 86 5.95 9.88 -18.08
N THR A 87 4.67 9.59 -18.20
CA THR A 87 3.59 10.32 -17.48
C THR A 87 2.94 9.50 -16.39
N GLU A 88 3.17 8.18 -16.41
CA GLU A 88 2.65 7.26 -15.39
C GLU A 88 3.65 6.15 -15.07
N VAL A 89 3.56 5.65 -13.84
CA VAL A 89 4.20 4.42 -13.40
C VAL A 89 3.15 3.32 -13.51
N PRO A 90 3.38 2.27 -14.31
CA PRO A 90 2.37 1.25 -14.57
C PRO A 90 2.12 0.33 -13.36
N GLU A 91 0.99 -0.40 -13.43
CA GLU A 91 0.58 -1.35 -12.40
C GLU A 91 1.67 -2.42 -12.18
N PHE A 92 1.93 -2.73 -10.91
CA PHE A 92 2.84 -3.77 -10.46
C PHE A 92 4.24 -3.69 -11.07
N MET A 93 4.68 -2.50 -11.54
CA MET A 93 5.93 -2.32 -12.27
C MET A 93 7.12 -3.00 -11.60
N CYS A 94 7.27 -2.80 -10.29
CA CYS A 94 8.35 -3.36 -9.47
C CYS A 94 7.82 -4.22 -8.31
N GLU A 95 6.63 -4.84 -8.47
CA GLU A 95 6.09 -5.67 -7.39
C GLU A 95 7.10 -6.74 -6.96
N CYS A 96 7.30 -6.83 -5.63
CA CYS A 96 8.24 -7.77 -5.02
C CYS A 96 9.71 -7.65 -5.49
N CYS A 97 10.14 -6.48 -5.95
CA CYS A 97 11.57 -6.16 -6.13
C CYS A 97 12.23 -5.96 -4.76
N ARG A 98 12.51 -7.07 -4.06
CA ARG A 98 12.89 -7.08 -2.63
C ARG A 98 14.24 -6.44 -2.33
N THR A 99 15.08 -6.21 -3.33
CA THR A 99 16.41 -5.58 -3.20
C THR A 99 16.42 -4.12 -3.65
N LEU A 100 15.30 -3.61 -4.19
CA LEU A 100 15.18 -2.24 -4.66
C LEU A 100 15.23 -1.28 -3.48
N LYS A 101 16.25 -0.41 -3.45
CA LYS A 101 16.52 0.55 -2.37
C LYS A 101 16.06 1.96 -2.72
N LYS A 102 16.21 2.32 -3.98
CA LYS A 102 15.95 3.68 -4.43
C LYS A 102 15.22 3.71 -5.76
N VAL A 103 14.20 4.58 -5.84
CA VAL A 103 13.50 4.90 -7.09
C VAL A 103 13.55 6.40 -7.31
N VAL A 104 13.92 6.80 -8.53
CA VAL A 104 13.90 8.18 -8.97
C VAL A 104 12.85 8.34 -10.06
N LEU A 105 11.81 9.10 -9.76
CA LEU A 105 10.71 9.42 -10.68
C LEU A 105 10.96 10.77 -11.35
N PRO A 106 10.74 10.89 -12.68
CA PRO A 106 10.89 12.17 -13.38
C PRO A 106 9.75 13.14 -13.05
N SER A 107 9.98 14.41 -13.31
CA SER A 107 9.00 15.48 -13.04
C SER A 107 7.71 15.37 -13.86
N THR A 108 7.74 14.60 -14.93
CA THR A 108 6.62 14.38 -15.84
C THR A 108 5.55 13.41 -15.31
N ILE A 109 5.87 12.59 -14.29
CA ILE A 109 4.91 11.63 -13.71
C ILE A 109 3.71 12.36 -13.08
N LYS A 110 2.51 11.91 -13.46
CA LYS A 110 1.20 12.37 -12.95
C LYS A 110 0.47 11.30 -12.17
N LYS A 111 0.75 10.03 -12.46
CA LYS A 111 0.04 8.89 -11.87
C LYS A 111 1.01 7.77 -11.51
N ILE A 112 0.74 7.13 -10.39
CA ILE A 112 1.35 5.86 -10.00
C ILE A 112 0.20 4.86 -9.85
N LEU A 113 0.22 3.78 -10.63
CA LEU A 113 -0.88 2.82 -10.66
C LEU A 113 -0.72 1.72 -9.62
N THR A 114 -1.75 0.88 -9.50
CA THR A 114 -1.92 -0.12 -8.45
C THR A 114 -0.66 -0.94 -8.22
N GLY A 115 -0.25 -1.05 -6.95
CA GLY A 115 0.80 -1.96 -6.52
C GLY A 115 2.19 -1.75 -7.15
N ALA A 116 2.45 -0.59 -7.76
CA ALA A 116 3.67 -0.34 -8.55
C ALA A 116 4.97 -0.70 -7.82
N PHE A 117 5.01 -0.54 -6.49
CA PHE A 117 6.15 -0.88 -5.63
C PHE A 117 5.75 -1.83 -4.48
N ASN A 118 4.61 -2.53 -4.60
CA ASN A 118 4.16 -3.47 -3.58
C ASN A 118 5.24 -4.51 -3.27
N GLY A 119 5.54 -4.72 -1.99
CA GLY A 119 6.51 -5.72 -1.55
C GLY A 119 7.98 -5.38 -1.84
N CYS A 120 8.30 -4.13 -2.18
CA CYS A 120 9.66 -3.63 -2.27
C CYS A 120 10.24 -3.41 -0.85
N ARG A 121 10.52 -4.51 -0.14
CA ARG A 121 10.85 -4.48 1.30
C ARG A 121 12.08 -3.66 1.65
N SER A 122 13.05 -3.56 0.72
CA SER A 122 14.27 -2.79 0.91
C SER A 122 14.17 -1.34 0.43
N LEU A 123 13.02 -0.89 -0.07
CA LEU A 123 12.86 0.47 -0.57
C LEU A 123 12.99 1.48 0.56
N GLU A 124 14.05 2.26 0.52
CA GLU A 124 14.39 3.28 1.51
C GLU A 124 14.02 4.69 1.03
N GLU A 125 14.11 4.92 -0.28
CA GLU A 125 13.97 6.26 -0.86
C GLU A 125 13.16 6.23 -2.16
N VAL A 126 12.12 7.04 -2.20
CA VAL A 126 11.38 7.38 -3.42
C VAL A 126 11.09 8.88 -3.42
N ASN A 127 11.48 9.59 -4.50
CA ASN A 127 11.01 10.95 -4.69
C ASN A 127 9.62 10.91 -5.33
N LEU A 128 8.68 11.63 -4.77
CA LEU A 128 7.36 11.84 -5.37
C LEU A 128 7.29 13.29 -5.91
N PRO A 129 7.36 13.49 -7.25
CA PRO A 129 7.24 14.82 -7.82
C PRO A 129 5.93 15.51 -7.45
N GLU A 130 5.96 16.81 -7.20
CA GLU A 130 4.79 17.63 -6.86
C GLU A 130 3.68 17.62 -7.93
N GLY A 131 4.03 17.18 -9.13
CA GLY A 131 3.09 17.04 -10.24
C GLY A 131 2.17 15.84 -10.15
N ILE A 132 2.38 14.91 -9.22
CA ILE A 132 1.55 13.71 -9.07
C ILE A 132 0.17 14.10 -8.52
N GLU A 133 -0.87 13.61 -9.19
CA GLU A 133 -2.28 13.86 -8.87
C GLU A 133 -2.99 12.56 -8.41
N PHE A 134 -2.35 11.41 -8.64
CA PHE A 134 -2.95 10.10 -8.37
C PHE A 134 -1.90 9.07 -7.96
N ILE A 135 -2.09 8.44 -6.83
CA ILE A 135 -1.35 7.26 -6.36
C ILE A 135 -2.39 6.21 -6.00
N ASP A 136 -2.32 5.06 -6.66
CA ASP A 136 -3.33 4.02 -6.52
C ASP A 136 -3.06 3.09 -5.34
N GLU A 137 -4.01 2.18 -5.14
CA GLU A 137 -4.04 1.22 -4.04
C GLU A 137 -2.75 0.40 -3.94
N SER A 138 -2.36 0.04 -2.72
CA SER A 138 -1.25 -0.85 -2.43
C SER A 138 0.11 -0.44 -3.02
N THR A 139 0.27 0.80 -3.50
CA THR A 139 1.50 1.23 -4.19
C THR A 139 2.76 1.03 -3.34
N PHE A 140 2.73 1.37 -2.05
CA PHE A 140 3.85 1.19 -1.12
C PHE A 140 3.56 0.13 -0.04
N ARG A 141 2.66 -0.79 -0.34
CA ARG A 141 2.33 -1.90 0.55
C ARG A 141 3.57 -2.75 0.79
N LEU A 142 3.85 -3.11 2.05
CA LEU A 142 5.01 -3.90 2.48
C LEU A 142 6.38 -3.33 2.07
N CYS A 143 6.49 -2.02 1.91
CA CYS A 143 7.77 -1.32 1.78
C CYS A 143 8.38 -1.12 3.18
N GLU A 144 8.87 -2.20 3.78
CA GLU A 144 9.26 -2.28 5.21
C GLU A 144 10.41 -1.32 5.60
N SER A 145 11.24 -0.91 4.63
CA SER A 145 12.37 0.01 4.85
C SER A 145 12.03 1.48 4.56
N LEU A 146 10.84 1.78 4.01
CA LEU A 146 10.42 3.12 3.63
C LEU A 146 9.93 3.89 4.86
N LYS A 147 10.77 4.80 5.38
CA LYS A 147 10.52 5.48 6.66
C LYS A 147 9.75 6.78 6.53
N GLN A 148 9.92 7.47 5.44
CA GLN A 148 9.30 8.77 5.20
C GLN A 148 8.92 8.94 3.74
N VAL A 149 7.79 9.58 3.50
CA VAL A 149 7.30 9.98 2.18
C VAL A 149 6.67 11.36 2.29
N ASN A 150 7.05 12.25 1.38
CA ASN A 150 6.38 13.53 1.24
C ASN A 150 5.24 13.35 0.23
N LEU A 151 4.00 13.47 0.69
CA LEU A 151 2.83 13.39 -0.19
C LEU A 151 2.78 14.61 -1.12
N PRO A 152 2.64 14.42 -2.45
CA PRO A 152 2.50 15.51 -3.40
C PRO A 152 1.31 16.40 -3.08
N SER A 153 1.48 17.71 -3.16
CA SER A 153 0.45 18.69 -2.74
C SER A 153 -0.86 18.62 -3.53
N LYS A 154 -0.84 18.01 -4.71
CA LYS A 154 -2.04 17.80 -5.55
C LYS A 154 -2.80 16.51 -5.23
N LEU A 155 -2.24 15.65 -4.38
CA LEU A 155 -2.91 14.41 -4.00
C LEU A 155 -4.11 14.72 -3.10
N GLU A 156 -5.30 14.24 -3.44
CA GLU A 156 -6.52 14.45 -2.66
C GLU A 156 -6.97 13.20 -1.90
N ILE A 157 -6.47 12.02 -2.27
CA ILE A 157 -6.91 10.75 -1.70
C ILE A 157 -5.68 9.90 -1.35
N ILE A 158 -5.61 9.47 -0.10
CA ILE A 158 -4.76 8.36 0.33
C ILE A 158 -5.60 7.09 0.12
N ARG A 159 -5.25 6.29 -0.90
CA ARG A 159 -6.06 5.13 -1.29
C ARG A 159 -5.84 3.94 -0.34
N ALA A 160 -6.69 2.92 -0.53
CA ALA A 160 -6.66 1.70 0.27
C ALA A 160 -5.27 1.05 0.27
N GLU A 161 -4.85 0.57 1.43
CA GLU A 161 -3.58 -0.14 1.62
C GLU A 161 -2.33 0.61 1.13
N LEU A 162 -2.39 1.92 0.89
CA LEU A 162 -1.29 2.66 0.26
C LEU A 162 0.06 2.42 0.96
N PHE A 163 0.06 2.40 2.29
CA PHE A 163 1.24 2.14 3.13
C PHE A 163 1.09 0.91 4.02
N TYR A 164 0.16 0.00 3.71
CA TYR A 164 -0.05 -1.22 4.51
C TYR A 164 1.26 -1.96 4.79
N GLY A 165 1.60 -2.16 6.06
CA GLY A 165 2.81 -2.88 6.46
C GLY A 165 4.12 -2.21 6.06
N SER A 166 4.11 -0.92 5.73
CA SER A 166 5.33 -0.17 5.42
C SER A 166 6.08 0.27 6.68
N GLY A 167 7.34 0.67 6.48
CA GLY A 167 8.23 1.14 7.57
C GLY A 167 8.02 2.60 7.96
N ILE A 168 6.92 3.25 7.56
CA ILE A 168 6.67 4.67 7.83
C ILE A 168 6.75 4.97 9.32
N GLU A 169 7.66 5.88 9.71
CA GLU A 169 7.84 6.36 11.09
C GLU A 169 6.99 7.61 11.37
N SER A 170 6.80 8.44 10.34
CA SER A 170 5.97 9.64 10.38
C SER A 170 5.49 10.02 9.00
N ILE A 171 4.30 10.63 8.91
CA ILE A 171 3.75 11.13 7.66
C ILE A 171 2.94 12.40 7.92
N GLU A 172 3.11 13.41 7.08
CA GLU A 172 2.28 14.61 7.09
C GLU A 172 1.10 14.43 6.12
N ILE A 173 -0.12 14.43 6.66
CA ILE A 173 -1.35 14.45 5.87
C ILE A 173 -1.74 15.92 5.68
N HIS A 174 -1.43 16.46 4.52
CA HIS A 174 -1.65 17.88 4.23
C HIS A 174 -3.14 18.22 3.97
N GLN A 175 -3.49 19.51 4.05
CA GLN A 175 -4.90 19.99 4.00
C GLN A 175 -5.62 19.78 2.65
N ASN A 176 -4.96 19.25 1.62
CA ASN A 176 -5.63 18.93 0.37
C ASN A 176 -6.17 17.50 0.36
N ILE A 177 -5.76 16.64 1.29
CA ILE A 177 -6.32 15.29 1.42
C ILE A 177 -7.78 15.37 1.89
N LYS A 178 -8.67 14.70 1.17
CA LYS A 178 -10.13 14.63 1.40
C LYS A 178 -10.60 13.26 1.85
N GLU A 179 -9.80 12.24 1.57
CA GLU A 179 -10.18 10.87 1.85
C GLU A 179 -8.96 10.02 2.24
N ILE A 180 -9.16 9.11 3.20
CA ILE A 180 -8.20 8.07 3.61
C ILE A 180 -8.91 6.73 3.44
N GLY A 181 -8.38 5.86 2.58
CA GLY A 181 -8.91 4.54 2.30
C GLY A 181 -8.71 3.55 3.46
N TYR A 182 -9.40 2.41 3.38
CA TYR A 182 -9.26 1.35 4.35
C TYR A 182 -7.83 0.80 4.38
N TRP A 183 -7.35 0.43 5.57
CA TRP A 183 -6.03 -0.13 5.85
C TRP A 183 -4.85 0.71 5.34
N ALA A 184 -5.04 2.01 5.15
CA ALA A 184 -4.03 2.87 4.54
C ALA A 184 -2.67 2.85 5.26
N PHE A 185 -2.66 2.74 6.60
CA PHE A 185 -1.47 2.65 7.45
C PHE A 185 -1.49 1.43 8.38
N TRP A 186 -2.35 0.45 8.09
CA TRP A 186 -2.43 -0.76 8.90
C TRP A 186 -1.09 -1.50 8.89
N GLY A 187 -0.63 -1.98 10.04
CA GLY A 187 0.65 -2.69 10.16
C GLY A 187 1.90 -1.84 9.99
N CYS A 188 1.81 -0.50 9.97
CA CYS A 188 2.95 0.41 10.00
C CYS A 188 3.58 0.42 11.40
N LYS A 189 4.33 -0.64 11.75
CA LYS A 189 4.86 -0.89 13.11
C LYS A 189 5.88 0.14 13.62
N GLN A 190 6.28 1.09 12.81
CA GLN A 190 7.18 2.19 13.19
C GLN A 190 6.46 3.54 13.33
N LEU A 191 5.19 3.62 12.90
CA LEU A 191 4.39 4.85 12.98
C LEU A 191 4.05 5.17 14.43
N LYS A 192 4.48 6.34 14.92
CA LYS A 192 4.23 6.72 16.31
C LYS A 192 2.89 7.40 16.52
N ARG A 193 2.49 8.23 15.59
CA ARG A 193 1.26 9.02 15.67
C ARG A 193 0.72 9.32 14.29
N LEU A 194 -0.58 9.39 14.16
CA LEU A 194 -1.27 9.83 12.95
C LEU A 194 -2.12 11.07 13.26
N VAL A 195 -1.89 12.17 12.51
CA VAL A 195 -2.69 13.39 12.63
C VAL A 195 -3.57 13.51 11.40
N ILE A 196 -4.89 13.49 11.60
CA ILE A 196 -5.89 13.59 10.54
C ILE A 196 -6.41 15.02 10.48
N PRO A 197 -6.18 15.76 9.38
CA PRO A 197 -6.57 17.16 9.26
C PRO A 197 -8.07 17.37 9.07
N GLU A 198 -8.54 18.59 9.32
CA GLU A 198 -9.95 18.99 9.15
C GLU A 198 -10.48 18.83 7.70
N SER A 199 -9.58 18.77 6.75
CA SER A 199 -9.90 18.62 5.33
C SER A 199 -10.47 17.25 4.95
N VAL A 200 -10.17 16.21 5.74
CA VAL A 200 -10.63 14.85 5.48
C VAL A 200 -12.13 14.75 5.72
N LYS A 201 -12.84 14.19 4.75
CA LYS A 201 -14.31 14.05 4.76
C LYS A 201 -14.77 12.60 4.78
N ARG A 202 -13.93 11.67 4.34
CA ARG A 202 -14.23 10.24 4.34
C ARG A 202 -13.03 9.45 4.82
N MET A 203 -13.30 8.46 5.65
CA MET A 203 -12.29 7.51 6.12
C MET A 203 -12.81 6.09 5.98
N GLY A 204 -11.96 5.19 5.53
CA GLY A 204 -12.18 3.76 5.58
C GLY A 204 -11.91 3.22 6.98
N TYR A 205 -12.21 1.94 7.17
CA TYR A 205 -11.89 1.23 8.40
C TYR A 205 -10.43 0.76 8.43
N GLY A 206 -9.96 0.37 9.63
CA GLY A 206 -8.62 -0.19 9.81
C GLY A 206 -7.48 0.75 9.40
N ILE A 207 -7.68 2.08 9.39
CA ILE A 207 -6.66 3.00 8.86
C ILE A 207 -5.33 2.93 9.60
N ALA A 208 -5.31 2.45 10.85
CA ALA A 208 -4.12 2.14 11.63
C ALA A 208 -4.40 0.95 12.55
N SER A 209 -3.35 0.25 12.99
CA SER A 209 -3.43 -0.89 13.91
C SER A 209 -2.65 -0.66 15.20
N ALA A 210 -3.00 -1.42 16.24
CA ALA A 210 -2.28 -1.42 17.51
C ALA A 210 -0.88 -2.01 17.36
N HIS A 211 0.13 -1.32 17.88
CA HIS A 211 1.51 -1.84 18.02
C HIS A 211 2.25 -1.12 19.13
N GLU A 212 3.33 -1.71 19.60
CA GLU A 212 4.15 -1.11 20.66
C GLU A 212 4.71 0.25 20.21
N GLY A 213 4.49 1.28 21.01
CA GLY A 213 4.96 2.64 20.73
C GLY A 213 4.03 3.49 19.85
N PHE A 214 2.88 2.97 19.43
CA PHE A 214 1.87 3.80 18.78
C PHE A 214 1.12 4.63 19.81
N GLU A 215 1.24 5.94 19.70
CA GLU A 215 0.62 6.91 20.64
C GLU A 215 -0.85 7.19 20.28
N GLY A 216 -1.25 6.86 19.03
CA GLY A 216 -2.65 6.96 18.61
C GLY A 216 -2.91 7.94 17.46
N ILE A 217 -4.18 8.22 17.28
CA ILE A 217 -4.70 9.11 16.23
C ILE A 217 -5.19 10.41 16.88
N GLU A 218 -4.72 11.54 16.35
CA GLU A 218 -5.33 12.86 16.59
C GLU A 218 -6.21 13.21 15.39
N CYS A 219 -7.51 13.29 15.61
CA CYS A 219 -8.49 13.54 14.55
C CYS A 219 -9.09 14.93 14.65
N HIS A 220 -8.92 15.74 13.59
CA HIS A 220 -9.55 17.05 13.42
C HIS A 220 -10.66 17.06 12.37
N ALA A 221 -10.90 15.93 11.71
CA ALA A 221 -11.94 15.77 10.69
C ALA A 221 -13.33 15.84 11.34
N LYS A 222 -14.24 16.63 10.73
CA LYS A 222 -15.62 16.75 11.18
C LYS A 222 -16.41 15.47 10.94
N GLY A 223 -17.25 15.09 11.91
CA GLY A 223 -18.05 13.87 11.84
C GLY A 223 -17.31 12.62 12.31
N TYR A 224 -16.14 12.81 12.93
CA TYR A 224 -15.34 11.75 13.51
C TYR A 224 -14.79 12.20 14.87
N HIS A 225 -14.72 11.28 15.82
CA HIS A 225 -14.04 11.55 17.07
C HIS A 225 -13.22 10.35 17.54
N VAL A 226 -12.39 10.60 18.55
CA VAL A 226 -11.58 9.57 19.22
C VAL A 226 -12.13 9.38 20.62
N GLU A 227 -12.52 8.15 20.95
CA GLU A 227 -12.95 7.75 22.29
C GLU A 227 -12.35 6.40 22.65
N ASN A 228 -11.78 6.28 23.85
CA ASN A 228 -11.21 5.05 24.39
C ASN A 228 -10.29 4.30 23.39
N GLU A 229 -9.32 5.01 22.82
CA GLU A 229 -8.34 4.46 21.86
C GLU A 229 -8.97 3.86 20.58
N ALA A 230 -10.12 4.39 20.17
CA ALA A 230 -10.80 4.06 18.93
C ALA A 230 -11.17 5.31 18.13
N LEU A 231 -11.17 5.20 16.81
CA LEU A 231 -11.70 6.19 15.88
C LEU A 231 -13.13 5.81 15.52
N ILE A 232 -14.03 6.75 15.67
CA ILE A 232 -15.48 6.54 15.51
C ILE A 232 -16.02 7.53 14.48
N ASP A 233 -16.84 7.02 13.56
CA ASP A 233 -17.69 7.78 12.65
C ASP A 233 -18.98 8.13 13.39
N ASP A 234 -19.22 9.43 13.59
CA ASP A 234 -20.37 9.95 14.34
C ASP A 234 -21.71 9.70 13.65
N GLU A 235 -21.72 9.80 12.31
CA GLU A 235 -22.96 9.67 11.53
C GLU A 235 -23.46 8.22 11.56
N ASN A 236 -22.55 7.25 11.38
CA ASN A 236 -22.89 5.83 11.35
C ASN A 236 -22.78 5.16 12.72
N GLN A 237 -22.28 5.87 13.74
CA GLN A 237 -21.93 5.32 15.06
C GLN A 237 -21.03 4.08 14.91
N GLU A 238 -20.06 4.16 13.98
CA GLU A 238 -19.23 3.04 13.57
C GLU A 238 -17.81 3.18 14.09
N LEU A 239 -17.31 2.14 14.77
CA LEU A 239 -15.92 2.04 15.15
C LEU A 239 -15.12 1.61 13.92
N LEU A 240 -14.25 2.51 13.43
CA LEU A 240 -13.46 2.30 12.22
C LEU A 240 -12.14 1.58 12.46
N CYS A 241 -11.47 1.86 13.58
CA CYS A 241 -10.28 1.15 14.04
C CYS A 241 -10.05 1.39 15.53
N CYS A 242 -9.31 0.47 16.15
CA CYS A 242 -8.93 0.53 17.54
C CYS A 242 -7.43 0.23 17.70
N TRP A 243 -6.73 1.03 18.51
CA TRP A 243 -5.28 0.86 18.74
C TRP A 243 -4.93 0.63 20.21
N THR A 244 -5.89 0.14 21.01
CA THR A 244 -5.68 -0.09 22.44
C THR A 244 -4.56 -1.10 22.70
N GLN A 245 -3.76 -0.81 23.72
CA GLN A 245 -2.74 -1.72 24.26
C GLN A 245 -3.20 -2.35 25.59
N GLN A 246 -4.45 -2.16 25.96
CA GLN A 246 -5.04 -2.73 27.18
C GLN A 246 -5.44 -4.19 26.94
N LYS A 247 -5.23 -5.05 27.93
CA LYS A 247 -5.66 -6.46 27.88
C LYS A 247 -7.18 -6.64 27.88
N HIS A 248 -7.88 -5.71 28.53
CA HIS A 248 -9.33 -5.72 28.69
C HIS A 248 -9.90 -4.45 28.08
N TYR A 249 -10.44 -4.58 26.88
CA TYR A 249 -11.00 -3.44 26.15
C TYR A 249 -12.51 -3.39 26.28
N ILE A 250 -13.05 -2.19 26.54
CA ILE A 250 -14.48 -1.93 26.56
C ILE A 250 -14.81 -1.02 25.39
N VAL A 251 -15.63 -1.50 24.46
CA VAL A 251 -16.08 -0.72 23.31
C VAL A 251 -16.92 0.47 23.79
N PRO A 252 -16.68 1.70 23.27
CA PRO A 252 -17.44 2.90 23.64
C PRO A 252 -18.95 2.71 23.48
N GLU A 253 -19.74 3.23 24.42
CA GLU A 253 -21.19 3.01 24.46
C GLU A 253 -21.96 3.70 23.32
N CYS A 254 -21.34 4.68 22.64
CA CYS A 254 -21.90 5.33 21.43
C CYS A 254 -21.88 4.43 20.20
N VAL A 255 -21.03 3.40 20.15
CA VAL A 255 -20.85 2.51 19.01
C VAL A 255 -22.08 1.62 18.78
N ARG A 256 -22.53 1.53 17.52
CA ARG A 256 -23.61 0.63 17.07
C ARG A 256 -23.13 -0.31 15.95
N ARG A 257 -22.06 0.05 15.28
CA ARG A 257 -21.40 -0.78 14.25
C ARG A 257 -19.92 -0.91 14.55
N ILE A 258 -19.34 -2.06 14.24
CA ILE A 258 -17.90 -2.29 14.37
C ILE A 258 -17.39 -2.74 12.99
N ALA A 259 -16.54 -1.91 12.41
CA ALA A 259 -15.94 -2.20 11.11
C ALA A 259 -14.64 -3.00 11.25
N ASP A 260 -13.76 -2.62 12.18
CA ASP A 260 -12.45 -3.27 12.31
C ASP A 260 -11.83 -3.03 13.71
N ILE A 261 -11.47 -4.12 14.37
CA ILE A 261 -10.60 -4.14 15.56
C ILE A 261 -9.43 -5.10 15.32
N SER A 262 -9.29 -5.63 14.12
CA SER A 262 -8.40 -6.74 13.75
C SER A 262 -6.91 -6.45 13.98
N GLY A 263 -6.13 -7.54 14.15
CA GLY A 263 -4.68 -7.51 14.26
C GLY A 263 -4.14 -6.89 15.55
N ASN A 264 -4.94 -6.84 16.60
CA ASN A 264 -4.53 -6.36 17.91
C ASN A 264 -3.76 -7.46 18.67
N GLU A 265 -2.49 -7.21 18.96
CA GLU A 265 -1.62 -8.16 19.65
C GLU A 265 -1.71 -8.05 21.20
N PHE A 266 -2.49 -7.10 21.76
CA PHE A 266 -2.52 -6.80 23.19
C PHE A 266 -3.78 -7.27 23.87
N VAL A 267 -4.94 -7.16 23.18
CA VAL A 267 -6.25 -7.42 23.75
C VAL A 267 -6.45 -8.91 24.03
N GLU A 268 -6.82 -9.24 25.26
CA GLU A 268 -7.22 -10.59 25.70
C GLU A 268 -8.75 -10.71 25.79
N THR A 269 -9.44 -9.64 26.19
CA THR A 269 -10.90 -9.64 26.29
C THR A 269 -11.51 -8.35 25.77
N ILE A 270 -12.63 -8.46 25.05
CA ILE A 270 -13.43 -7.34 24.57
C ILE A 270 -14.82 -7.42 25.20
N THR A 271 -15.29 -6.33 25.80
CA THR A 271 -16.66 -6.22 26.36
C THR A 271 -17.45 -5.19 25.55
N ILE A 272 -18.63 -5.59 25.09
CA ILE A 272 -19.57 -4.78 24.32
C ILE A 272 -20.91 -4.79 25.04
N LYS A 273 -21.25 -3.67 25.72
CA LYS A 273 -22.42 -3.57 26.58
C LYS A 273 -23.71 -3.31 25.81
N GLN A 274 -23.62 -2.58 24.73
CA GLN A 274 -24.74 -2.17 23.88
C GLN A 274 -24.95 -3.15 22.71
N PRO A 275 -26.15 -3.13 22.08
CA PRO A 275 -26.37 -3.86 20.84
C PRO A 275 -25.47 -3.33 19.73
N VAL A 276 -24.83 -4.24 18.98
CA VAL A 276 -23.95 -3.88 17.84
C VAL A 276 -24.22 -4.76 16.63
N GLU A 277 -23.97 -4.18 15.46
CA GLU A 277 -23.84 -4.85 14.19
C GLU A 277 -22.35 -4.96 13.83
N LEU A 278 -21.88 -6.13 13.49
CA LEU A 278 -20.54 -6.33 12.94
C LEU A 278 -20.60 -6.17 11.43
N SER A 279 -19.58 -5.54 10.84
CA SER A 279 -19.44 -5.50 9.39
C SER A 279 -19.22 -6.90 8.84
N GLU A 280 -19.40 -7.09 7.53
CA GLU A 280 -19.11 -8.36 6.84
C GLU A 280 -17.61 -8.68 6.76
N ASN A 281 -16.77 -7.80 7.30
CA ASN A 281 -15.32 -7.90 7.30
C ASN A 281 -14.80 -8.85 8.40
N GLU A 282 -13.50 -9.00 8.45
CA GLU A 282 -12.74 -9.76 9.43
C GLU A 282 -12.55 -8.97 10.74
N VAL A 283 -13.67 -8.58 11.38
CA VAL A 283 -13.74 -7.56 12.47
C VAL A 283 -12.74 -7.79 13.60
N PHE A 284 -12.52 -9.04 14.02
CA PHE A 284 -11.59 -9.44 15.08
C PHE A 284 -10.50 -10.38 14.56
N ALA A 285 -10.28 -10.40 13.24
CA ALA A 285 -9.35 -11.36 12.66
C ALA A 285 -7.90 -11.08 13.10
N SER A 286 -7.13 -12.17 13.22
CA SER A 286 -5.70 -12.11 13.58
C SER A 286 -5.39 -11.46 14.94
N ASP A 287 -6.37 -11.44 15.85
CA ASP A 287 -6.19 -11.05 17.26
C ASP A 287 -5.61 -12.23 18.04
N ILE A 288 -4.29 -12.38 17.94
CA ILE A 288 -3.57 -13.58 18.39
C ILE A 288 -3.63 -13.85 19.90
N ASN A 289 -3.98 -12.85 20.69
CA ASN A 289 -4.12 -12.94 22.14
C ASN A 289 -5.58 -12.90 22.63
N LEU A 290 -6.54 -12.67 21.73
CA LEU A 290 -7.95 -12.60 22.06
C LEU A 290 -8.45 -13.95 22.59
N VAL A 291 -8.94 -13.95 23.84
CA VAL A 291 -9.48 -15.12 24.54
C VAL A 291 -10.99 -15.09 24.55
N ARG A 292 -11.60 -13.89 24.68
CA ARG A 292 -13.05 -13.75 24.84
C ARG A 292 -13.58 -12.44 24.28
N VAL A 293 -14.74 -12.51 23.63
CA VAL A 293 -15.59 -11.35 23.31
C VAL A 293 -16.93 -11.52 24.01
N ASP A 294 -17.31 -10.54 24.85
CA ASP A 294 -18.53 -10.55 25.66
C ASP A 294 -19.57 -9.56 25.09
N PHE A 295 -20.56 -10.07 24.38
CA PHE A 295 -21.66 -9.31 23.77
C PHE A 295 -22.84 -9.21 24.74
N GLN A 296 -22.83 -8.26 25.68
CA GLN A 296 -23.88 -8.10 26.71
C GLN A 296 -25.17 -7.53 26.12
N GLY A 297 -25.10 -6.67 25.11
CA GLY A 297 -26.25 -6.04 24.48
C GLY A 297 -26.85 -6.79 23.30
N GLY A 298 -26.18 -7.86 22.84
CA GLY A 298 -26.51 -8.59 21.62
C GLY A 298 -25.69 -8.17 20.41
N VAL A 299 -25.61 -9.06 19.44
CA VAL A 299 -24.78 -8.88 18.23
C VAL A 299 -25.49 -9.44 17.00
N THR A 300 -25.28 -8.79 15.85
CA THR A 300 -25.65 -9.25 14.52
C THR A 300 -24.45 -9.15 13.59
N GLY A 301 -24.50 -9.85 12.46
CA GLY A 301 -23.43 -9.77 11.46
C GLY A 301 -22.21 -10.69 11.71
N ILE A 302 -22.33 -11.68 12.63
CA ILE A 302 -21.27 -12.68 12.79
C ILE A 302 -21.17 -13.53 11.52
N THR A 303 -19.98 -13.58 10.91
CA THR A 303 -19.65 -14.38 9.72
C THR A 303 -18.58 -15.41 10.05
N GLU A 304 -18.25 -16.28 9.11
CA GLU A 304 -17.16 -17.25 9.25
C GLU A 304 -15.77 -16.60 9.38
N HIS A 305 -15.63 -15.36 8.92
CA HIS A 305 -14.35 -14.61 8.95
C HIS A 305 -14.23 -13.68 10.16
N THR A 306 -15.32 -13.43 10.89
CA THR A 306 -15.34 -12.47 12.02
C THR A 306 -14.21 -12.71 13.03
N PHE A 307 -13.88 -13.97 13.32
CA PHE A 307 -12.82 -14.38 14.25
C PHE A 307 -11.73 -15.20 13.56
N TRP A 308 -11.51 -14.97 12.29
CA TRP A 308 -10.50 -15.71 11.53
C TRP A 308 -9.11 -15.55 12.18
N ASN A 309 -8.37 -16.65 12.32
CA ASN A 309 -7.01 -16.65 12.91
C ASN A 309 -6.92 -16.06 14.34
N CYS A 310 -7.92 -16.34 15.21
CA CYS A 310 -7.90 -16.04 16.64
C CYS A 310 -7.61 -17.33 17.45
N PRO A 311 -6.34 -17.76 17.57
CA PRO A 311 -5.99 -19.11 18.04
C PRO A 311 -6.30 -19.37 19.52
N LYS A 312 -6.48 -18.32 20.33
CA LYS A 312 -6.74 -18.41 21.76
C LYS A 312 -8.21 -18.21 22.13
N LEU A 313 -9.06 -17.89 21.13
CA LEU A 313 -10.46 -17.61 21.40
C LEU A 313 -11.18 -18.84 21.96
N GLU A 314 -11.76 -18.71 23.15
CA GLU A 314 -12.61 -19.71 23.78
C GLU A 314 -14.06 -19.51 23.30
N MET A 315 -14.63 -20.58 22.71
CA MET A 315 -16.02 -20.57 22.23
C MET A 315 -16.99 -21.10 23.28
#